data_6a8060365ccc9b78ddf29e1088168804
#
_entry.id   6a8060365ccc9b78ddf29e1088168804
#
_cell.length_a   1.000
_cell.length_b   1.000
_cell.length_c   1.000
_cell.angle_alpha   90.00
_cell.angle_beta   90.00
_cell.angle_gamma   90.00
#
_symmetry.space_group_name_H-M   'P 1'
#
loop_
_entity.id
_entity.type
_entity.pdbx_description
1 polymer ?
#
loop_
_entity_poly.entity_id
_entity_poly.type
_entity_poly.pdbx_seq_one_letter_code
_entity_poly.pdbx_strand_id
1 'polypeptide(L)'
;MSEAGLVRLRALLGWITAGICLCAAAALIDGFVASARTGPQEIAIVAGGTELLSGPIPIGTEHAAELTTRLDNAALTFGATTEFSGFWLGGRMWHGELRAAPGAAPGRASLTLTGRSGDQPAPPQVFTIRIFADQRALETASPSLIRRVSGLPPFAAAGVFFGLGLGGGGGVFLLSRRLEAVWRSQGKAVLYAAQKTPEGLRISFGLGTDQGLTPGMSVTVTDKANQILATATVVRCTADDASALIPGEAGIHPGQTVRLTPGQS
;
A
#
# COMPACT_ATOMS: atom_id res chain seq x y z
N MET A 1 10.74 -30.20 -3.54
CA MET A 1 11.31 -29.11 -4.36
C MET A 1 12.77 -28.96 -3.97
N SER A 2 13.66 -28.80 -4.94
CA SER A 2 15.08 -28.58 -4.67
C SER A 2 15.30 -27.18 -4.03
N GLU A 3 16.35 -27.03 -3.23
CA GLU A 3 16.75 -25.75 -2.59
C GLU A 3 16.85 -24.62 -3.63
N ALA A 4 17.51 -24.90 -4.77
CA ALA A 4 17.64 -23.94 -5.88
C ALA A 4 16.27 -23.52 -6.48
N GLY A 5 15.29 -24.42 -6.51
CA GLY A 5 13.93 -24.14 -6.98
C GLY A 5 13.20 -23.18 -6.03
N LEU A 6 13.32 -23.38 -4.72
CA LEU A 6 12.72 -22.49 -3.70
C LEU A 6 13.31 -21.08 -3.74
N VAL A 7 14.63 -20.97 -3.89
CA VAL A 7 15.33 -19.67 -4.00
C VAL A 7 14.85 -18.89 -5.24
N ARG A 8 14.78 -19.57 -6.39
CA ARG A 8 14.31 -18.95 -7.66
C ARG A 8 12.84 -18.52 -7.55
N LEU A 9 11.98 -19.38 -6.99
CA LEU A 9 10.57 -19.07 -6.80
C LEU A 9 10.37 -17.87 -5.88
N ARG A 10 11.11 -17.81 -4.77
CA ARG A 10 11.08 -16.66 -3.85
C ARG A 10 11.50 -15.37 -4.55
N ALA A 11 12.59 -15.42 -5.33
CA ALA A 11 13.10 -14.27 -6.06
C ALA A 11 12.07 -13.79 -7.11
N LEU A 12 11.49 -14.69 -7.89
CA LEU A 12 10.47 -14.39 -8.88
C LEU A 12 9.24 -13.75 -8.24
N LEU A 13 8.73 -14.37 -7.17
CA LEU A 13 7.57 -13.84 -6.44
C LEU A 13 7.88 -12.46 -5.83
N GLY A 14 9.10 -12.24 -5.34
CA GLY A 14 9.56 -10.95 -4.85
C GLY A 14 9.52 -9.85 -5.92
N TRP A 15 10.03 -10.14 -7.12
CA TRP A 15 9.98 -9.20 -8.25
C TRP A 15 8.56 -8.89 -8.71
N ILE A 16 7.70 -9.91 -8.79
CA ILE A 16 6.27 -9.73 -9.14
C ILE A 16 5.60 -8.84 -8.09
N THR A 17 5.81 -9.14 -6.80
CA THR A 17 5.24 -8.35 -5.69
C THR A 17 5.72 -6.91 -5.74
N ALA A 18 7.01 -6.67 -5.98
CA ALA A 18 7.56 -5.32 -6.13
C ALA A 18 6.90 -4.56 -7.30
N GLY A 19 6.72 -5.22 -8.45
CA GLY A 19 6.01 -4.65 -9.59
C GLY A 19 4.56 -4.28 -9.27
N ILE A 20 3.84 -5.14 -8.56
CA ILE A 20 2.46 -4.87 -8.11
C ILE A 20 2.41 -3.67 -7.15
N CYS A 21 3.35 -3.57 -6.21
CA CYS A 21 3.43 -2.42 -5.30
C CYS A 21 3.73 -1.11 -6.05
N LEU A 22 4.56 -1.14 -7.09
CA LEU A 22 4.80 0.02 -7.96
C LEU A 22 3.53 0.42 -8.72
N CYS A 23 2.75 -0.54 -9.22
CA CYS A 23 1.45 -0.26 -9.84
C CYS A 23 0.46 0.37 -8.84
N ALA A 24 0.43 -0.11 -7.59
CA ALA A 24 -0.37 0.49 -6.53
C ALA A 24 0.02 1.95 -6.26
N ALA A 25 1.32 2.22 -6.14
CA ALA A 25 1.83 3.57 -5.94
C ALA A 25 1.50 4.50 -7.13
N ALA A 26 1.67 4.02 -8.36
CA ALA A 26 1.31 4.76 -9.56
C ALA A 26 -0.19 5.08 -9.61
N ALA A 27 -1.04 4.13 -9.21
CA ALA A 27 -2.49 4.31 -9.15
C ALA A 27 -2.90 5.35 -8.08
N LEU A 28 -2.24 5.35 -6.93
CA LEU A 28 -2.46 6.39 -5.91
C LEU A 28 -2.05 7.77 -6.41
N ILE A 29 -0.89 7.89 -7.04
CA ILE A 29 -0.41 9.16 -7.61
C ILE A 29 -1.38 9.68 -8.68
N ASP A 30 -1.82 8.81 -9.60
CA ASP A 30 -2.82 9.17 -10.62
C ASP A 30 -4.13 9.66 -9.98
N GLY A 31 -4.59 8.97 -8.92
CA GLY A 31 -5.78 9.38 -8.16
C GLY A 31 -5.62 10.75 -7.49
N PHE A 32 -4.50 11.01 -6.85
CA PHE A 32 -4.23 12.31 -6.23
C PHE A 32 -4.11 13.44 -7.26
N VAL A 33 -3.39 13.20 -8.36
CA VAL A 33 -3.27 14.18 -9.46
C VAL A 33 -4.63 14.46 -10.09
N ALA A 34 -5.42 13.43 -10.32
CA ALA A 34 -6.78 13.59 -10.84
C ALA A 34 -7.66 14.38 -9.87
N SER A 35 -7.61 14.07 -8.58
CA SER A 35 -8.36 14.79 -7.54
C SER A 35 -7.93 16.26 -7.43
N ALA A 36 -6.63 16.55 -7.54
CA ALA A 36 -6.12 17.92 -7.50
C ALA A 36 -6.52 18.75 -8.74
N ARG A 37 -6.69 18.08 -9.89
CA ARG A 37 -7.15 18.73 -11.14
C ARG A 37 -8.66 18.92 -11.18
N THR A 38 -9.42 18.12 -10.46
CA THR A 38 -10.87 18.27 -10.31
C THR A 38 -11.10 19.21 -9.14
N GLY A 39 -11.68 20.38 -9.39
CA GLY A 39 -12.01 21.32 -8.32
C GLY A 39 -12.96 20.68 -7.29
N PRO A 40 -12.90 21.06 -6.01
CA PRO A 40 -13.74 20.46 -4.96
C PRO A 40 -15.25 20.70 -5.17
N GLN A 41 -15.60 21.61 -6.06
CA GLN A 41 -16.97 21.97 -6.41
C GLN A 41 -17.35 21.52 -7.84
N GLU A 42 -16.51 20.75 -8.53
CA GLU A 42 -16.80 20.21 -9.85
C GLU A 42 -17.35 18.78 -9.75
N ILE A 43 -18.52 18.57 -10.30
CA ILE A 43 -19.27 17.31 -10.24
C ILE A 43 -19.50 16.82 -11.66
N ALA A 44 -19.28 15.53 -11.88
CA ALA A 44 -19.50 14.89 -13.16
C ALA A 44 -20.67 13.89 -13.03
N ILE A 45 -21.70 14.03 -13.86
CA ILE A 45 -22.86 13.15 -13.87
C ILE A 45 -23.16 12.70 -15.28
N VAL A 46 -23.64 11.46 -15.43
CA VAL A 46 -24.10 10.91 -16.69
C VAL A 46 -25.62 11.15 -16.84
N ALA A 47 -26.11 11.37 -18.05
CA ALA A 47 -27.53 11.44 -18.33
C ALA A 47 -28.26 10.19 -17.81
N GLY A 48 -29.34 10.36 -17.05
CA GLY A 48 -30.03 9.28 -16.33
C GLY A 48 -29.37 8.81 -15.05
N GLY A 49 -28.20 9.35 -14.70
CA GLY A 49 -27.46 8.99 -13.50
C GLY A 49 -27.90 9.75 -12.24
N THR A 50 -27.37 9.30 -11.12
CA THR A 50 -27.60 9.87 -9.80
C THR A 50 -26.26 9.99 -9.08
N GLU A 51 -25.99 11.14 -8.46
CA GLU A 51 -24.77 11.39 -7.68
C GLU A 51 -25.14 11.95 -6.31
N LEU A 52 -24.46 11.46 -5.26
CA LEU A 52 -24.61 11.94 -3.90
C LEU A 52 -23.64 13.08 -3.64
N LEU A 53 -24.17 14.24 -3.32
CA LEU A 53 -23.42 15.44 -2.98
C LEU A 53 -23.39 15.63 -1.49
N SER A 54 -22.27 16.08 -0.97
CA SER A 54 -22.14 16.45 0.43
C SER A 54 -21.24 17.67 0.59
N GLY A 55 -21.48 18.43 1.64
CA GLY A 55 -20.66 19.59 1.95
C GLY A 55 -20.86 20.06 3.39
N PRO A 56 -20.01 20.98 3.86
CA PRO A 56 -20.21 21.59 5.17
C PRO A 56 -21.48 22.46 5.17
N ILE A 57 -22.24 22.44 6.28
CA ILE A 57 -23.35 23.36 6.46
C ILE A 57 -22.78 24.77 6.60
N PRO A 58 -23.29 25.77 5.83
CA PRO A 58 -22.84 27.15 5.93
C PRO A 58 -22.95 27.69 7.35
N ILE A 59 -21.96 28.48 7.75
CA ILE A 59 -21.93 29.09 9.09
C ILE A 59 -23.19 29.94 9.31
N GLY A 60 -23.88 29.70 10.42
CA GLY A 60 -25.12 30.40 10.77
C GLY A 60 -26.41 29.75 10.31
N THR A 61 -26.32 28.64 9.54
CA THR A 61 -27.48 27.79 9.21
C THR A 61 -27.66 26.72 10.28
N GLU A 62 -28.81 26.61 10.89
CA GLU A 62 -29.04 25.67 11.99
C GLU A 62 -29.31 24.25 11.47
N HIS A 63 -30.05 24.13 10.37
CA HIS A 63 -30.42 22.83 9.79
C HIS A 63 -30.19 22.74 8.29
N ALA A 64 -29.78 21.57 7.80
CA ALA A 64 -29.60 21.32 6.38
C ALA A 64 -30.89 21.52 5.55
N ALA A 65 -32.05 21.35 6.17
CA ALA A 65 -33.35 21.58 5.54
C ALA A 65 -33.64 23.06 5.21
N GLU A 66 -32.91 24.00 5.83
CA GLU A 66 -33.02 25.44 5.55
C GLU A 66 -32.23 25.89 4.33
N LEU A 67 -31.44 24.98 3.74
CA LEU A 67 -30.67 25.25 2.55
C LEU A 67 -31.59 25.42 1.33
N THR A 68 -31.55 26.61 0.73
CA THR A 68 -32.23 26.88 -0.52
C THR A 68 -31.34 26.46 -1.69
N THR A 69 -31.89 25.65 -2.57
CA THR A 69 -31.18 25.12 -3.75
C THR A 69 -31.70 25.77 -5.02
N ARG A 70 -30.79 26.17 -5.91
CA ARG A 70 -31.12 26.70 -7.23
C ARG A 70 -30.30 25.98 -8.29
N LEU A 71 -30.98 25.36 -9.23
CA LEU A 71 -30.42 24.74 -10.42
C LEU A 71 -30.69 25.62 -11.65
N ASP A 72 -29.71 25.78 -12.51
CA ASP A 72 -29.84 26.52 -13.78
C ASP A 72 -30.28 25.64 -14.97
N ASN A 73 -30.41 24.33 -14.76
CA ASN A 73 -30.78 23.36 -15.79
C ASN A 73 -32.00 22.53 -15.36
N ALA A 74 -33.09 22.62 -16.12
CA ALA A 74 -34.35 21.91 -15.84
C ALA A 74 -34.26 20.37 -15.97
N ALA A 75 -33.23 19.86 -16.66
CA ALA A 75 -33.01 18.42 -16.78
C ALA A 75 -32.32 17.80 -15.53
N LEU A 76 -31.95 18.64 -14.55
CA LEU A 76 -31.39 18.22 -13.28
C LEU A 76 -32.41 18.40 -12.17
N THR A 77 -32.45 17.48 -11.25
CA THR A 77 -33.24 17.59 -10.01
C THR A 77 -32.33 17.34 -8.83
N PHE A 78 -32.51 18.13 -7.78
CA PHE A 78 -31.80 17.96 -6.52
C PHE A 78 -32.79 17.62 -5.42
N GLY A 79 -32.55 16.50 -4.76
CA GLY A 79 -33.40 16.00 -3.67
C GLY A 79 -33.24 16.81 -2.38
N ALA A 80 -34.10 16.53 -1.40
CA ALA A 80 -34.03 17.16 -0.09
C ALA A 80 -32.67 16.93 0.57
N THR A 81 -32.13 17.99 1.18
CA THR A 81 -30.90 17.91 1.96
C THR A 81 -31.17 17.28 3.32
N THR A 82 -30.35 16.31 3.69
CA THR A 82 -30.36 15.72 5.02
C THR A 82 -29.05 16.02 5.73
N GLU A 83 -29.10 16.04 7.05
CA GLU A 83 -27.96 16.36 7.89
C GLU A 83 -27.29 15.11 8.42
N PHE A 84 -25.98 15.12 8.47
CA PHE A 84 -25.20 14.10 9.16
C PHE A 84 -24.00 14.74 9.87
N SER A 85 -23.52 14.08 10.92
CA SER A 85 -22.30 14.46 11.60
C SER A 85 -21.12 14.01 10.76
N GLY A 86 -20.26 14.92 10.36
CA GLY A 86 -19.01 14.59 9.66
C GLY A 86 -18.11 13.74 10.54
N PHE A 87 -17.06 13.18 9.93
CA PHE A 87 -16.06 12.38 10.65
C PHE A 87 -15.52 13.19 11.84
N TRP A 88 -15.05 12.52 12.90
CA TRP A 88 -14.73 13.00 14.27
C TRP A 88 -14.17 14.44 14.39
N LEU A 89 -13.51 15.00 13.37
CA LEU A 89 -13.02 16.38 13.29
C LEU A 89 -13.87 17.24 12.33
N GLY A 90 -14.86 16.67 11.67
CA GLY A 90 -15.76 17.35 10.75
C GLY A 90 -16.95 17.96 11.50
N GLY A 91 -17.31 19.20 11.16
CA GLY A 91 -18.54 19.84 11.61
C GLY A 91 -19.79 19.17 11.07
N ARG A 92 -20.93 19.82 11.26
CA ARG A 92 -22.20 19.40 10.67
C ARG A 92 -22.13 19.50 9.15
N MET A 93 -22.55 18.44 8.47
CA MET A 93 -22.52 18.33 7.01
C MET A 93 -23.92 18.06 6.47
N TRP A 94 -24.16 18.51 5.26
CA TRP A 94 -25.36 18.15 4.51
C TRP A 94 -25.00 17.13 3.42
N HIS A 95 -25.98 16.30 3.05
CA HIS A 95 -25.95 15.53 1.82
C HIS A 95 -27.29 15.63 1.09
N GLY A 96 -27.24 15.54 -0.23
CA GLY A 96 -28.41 15.55 -1.09
C GLY A 96 -28.11 14.79 -2.38
N GLU A 97 -29.16 14.31 -3.02
CA GLU A 97 -29.08 13.50 -4.22
C GLU A 97 -29.31 14.36 -5.46
N LEU A 98 -28.32 14.43 -6.35
CA LEU A 98 -28.43 15.06 -7.65
C LEU A 98 -28.78 13.99 -8.69
N ARG A 99 -29.87 14.20 -9.42
CA ARG A 99 -30.32 13.31 -10.51
C ARG A 99 -30.34 14.05 -11.82
N ALA A 100 -29.83 13.42 -12.87
CA ALA A 100 -29.95 13.90 -14.25
C ALA A 100 -31.06 13.10 -14.96
N ALA A 101 -31.92 13.80 -15.72
CA ALA A 101 -32.89 13.12 -16.57
C ALA A 101 -32.20 12.24 -17.63
N PRO A 102 -32.82 11.11 -18.06
CA PRO A 102 -32.24 10.25 -19.09
C PRO A 102 -31.95 10.96 -20.44
N GLY A 103 -32.68 12.03 -20.73
CA GLY A 103 -32.52 12.86 -21.94
C GLY A 103 -31.75 14.15 -21.68
N ALA A 104 -31.02 14.29 -20.56
CA ALA A 104 -30.24 15.50 -20.29
C ALA A 104 -29.16 15.72 -21.35
N ALA A 105 -29.17 16.89 -21.99
CA ALA A 105 -28.16 17.24 -22.96
C ALA A 105 -26.78 17.39 -22.30
N PRO A 106 -25.71 16.86 -22.93
CA PRO A 106 -24.35 17.06 -22.43
C PRO A 106 -24.00 18.54 -22.36
N GLY A 107 -23.37 18.95 -21.26
CA GLY A 107 -23.03 20.35 -21.05
C GLY A 107 -22.60 20.67 -19.64
N ARG A 108 -22.64 21.96 -19.32
CA ARG A 108 -22.37 22.45 -17.96
C ARG A 108 -23.64 23.03 -17.37
N ALA A 109 -23.79 22.82 -16.08
CA ALA A 109 -24.86 23.39 -15.27
C ALA A 109 -24.29 23.85 -13.93
N SER A 110 -25.03 24.69 -13.22
CA SER A 110 -24.65 25.09 -11.87
C SER A 110 -25.75 24.77 -10.86
N LEU A 111 -25.29 24.30 -9.68
CA LEU A 111 -26.11 24.15 -8.49
C LEU A 111 -25.61 25.16 -7.45
N THR A 112 -26.49 26.09 -7.07
CA THR A 112 -26.21 27.06 -6.03
C THR A 112 -26.98 26.67 -4.76
N LEU A 113 -26.24 26.52 -3.66
CA LEU A 113 -26.78 26.28 -2.33
C LEU A 113 -26.58 27.55 -1.48
N THR A 114 -27.66 28.07 -0.95
CA THR A 114 -27.63 29.25 -0.09
C THR A 114 -28.25 28.91 1.26
N GLY A 115 -27.51 29.16 2.34
CA GLY A 115 -27.99 29.03 3.70
C GLY A 115 -28.43 30.41 4.26
N ARG A 116 -29.07 30.41 5.41
CA ARG A 116 -29.36 31.61 6.22
C ARG A 116 -28.36 31.72 7.35
N SER A 117 -27.83 32.93 7.57
CA SER A 117 -27.04 33.25 8.76
C SER A 117 -27.74 34.38 9.50
N GLY A 118 -28.68 34.05 10.37
CA GLY A 118 -29.59 35.04 10.98
C GLY A 118 -30.46 35.71 9.90
N ASP A 119 -30.51 37.06 9.89
CA ASP A 119 -31.27 37.84 8.90
C ASP A 119 -30.52 38.04 7.58
N GLN A 120 -29.26 37.58 7.45
CA GLN A 120 -28.46 37.75 6.25
C GLN A 120 -28.23 36.42 5.54
N PRO A 121 -28.22 36.38 4.16
CA PRO A 121 -27.86 35.17 3.42
C PRO A 121 -26.39 34.82 3.67
N ALA A 122 -26.11 33.56 3.95
CA ALA A 122 -24.75 33.04 4.00
C ALA A 122 -24.13 33.07 2.59
N PRO A 123 -22.79 33.12 2.44
CA PRO A 123 -22.14 33.09 1.14
C PRO A 123 -22.55 31.81 0.37
N PRO A 124 -22.98 31.94 -0.90
CA PRO A 124 -23.48 30.82 -1.67
C PRO A 124 -22.36 29.81 -1.96
N GLN A 125 -22.68 28.54 -1.82
CA GLN A 125 -21.83 27.45 -2.30
C GLN A 125 -22.26 27.12 -3.73
N VAL A 126 -21.36 27.29 -4.70
CA VAL A 126 -21.65 27.06 -6.12
C VAL A 126 -20.92 25.79 -6.59
N PHE A 127 -21.68 24.82 -7.05
CA PHE A 127 -21.15 23.59 -7.65
C PHE A 127 -21.32 23.65 -9.15
N THR A 128 -20.23 23.35 -9.88
CA THR A 128 -20.26 23.21 -11.32
C THR A 128 -20.54 21.77 -11.70
N ILE A 129 -21.64 21.52 -12.40
CA ILE A 129 -22.06 20.19 -12.81
C ILE A 129 -21.72 20.01 -14.29
N ARG A 130 -20.98 18.95 -14.61
CA ARG A 130 -20.71 18.53 -15.98
C ARG A 130 -21.56 17.31 -16.31
N ILE A 131 -22.46 17.46 -17.27
CA ILE A 131 -23.36 16.39 -17.74
C ILE A 131 -22.69 15.71 -18.93
N PHE A 132 -22.57 14.39 -18.87
CA PHE A 132 -22.03 13.54 -19.93
C PHE A 132 -23.15 12.70 -20.55
N ALA A 133 -23.05 12.43 -21.86
CA ALA A 133 -24.05 11.62 -22.56
C ALA A 133 -24.09 10.18 -22.05
N ASP A 134 -22.92 9.60 -21.80
CA ASP A 134 -22.75 8.23 -21.39
C ASP A 134 -21.52 8.04 -20.49
N GLN A 135 -21.37 6.84 -19.96
CA GLN A 135 -20.26 6.47 -19.08
C GLN A 135 -18.89 6.55 -19.78
N ARG A 136 -18.85 6.25 -21.09
CA ARG A 136 -17.59 6.31 -21.85
C ARG A 136 -17.11 7.76 -22.05
N ALA A 137 -18.04 8.67 -22.30
CA ALA A 137 -17.72 10.10 -22.39
C ALA A 137 -17.16 10.61 -21.04
N LEU A 138 -17.74 10.20 -19.93
CA LEU A 138 -17.26 10.52 -18.58
C LEU A 138 -15.85 9.95 -18.34
N GLU A 139 -15.60 8.69 -18.67
CA GLU A 139 -14.30 8.03 -18.51
C GLU A 139 -13.22 8.68 -19.39
N THR A 140 -13.54 8.98 -20.65
CA THR A 140 -12.60 9.63 -21.58
C THR A 140 -12.25 11.05 -21.15
N ALA A 141 -13.19 11.77 -20.54
CA ALA A 141 -12.99 13.12 -20.05
C ALA A 141 -12.31 13.16 -18.67
N SER A 142 -12.12 12.00 -18.03
CA SER A 142 -11.51 11.92 -16.70
C SER A 142 -10.06 12.44 -16.72
N PRO A 143 -9.62 13.23 -15.72
CA PRO A 143 -8.22 13.60 -15.56
C PRO A 143 -7.31 12.42 -15.15
N SER A 144 -7.88 11.30 -14.68
CA SER A 144 -7.17 10.08 -14.34
C SER A 144 -6.85 9.23 -15.56
N LEU A 145 -5.60 8.86 -15.73
CA LEU A 145 -5.14 7.96 -16.79
C LEU A 145 -5.72 6.55 -16.61
N ILE A 146 -5.73 6.07 -15.37
CA ILE A 146 -6.26 4.73 -15.05
C ILE A 146 -7.74 4.65 -15.39
N ARG A 147 -8.53 5.64 -15.00
CA ARG A 147 -9.96 5.67 -15.32
C ARG A 147 -10.22 5.70 -16.82
N ARG A 148 -9.42 6.45 -17.58
CA ARG A 148 -9.52 6.50 -19.06
C ARG A 148 -9.24 5.16 -19.73
N VAL A 149 -8.28 4.39 -19.21
CA VAL A 149 -7.83 3.14 -19.83
C VAL A 149 -8.65 1.94 -19.36
N SER A 150 -8.94 1.86 -18.06
CA SER A 150 -9.57 0.68 -17.43
C SER A 150 -11.03 0.89 -17.01
N GLY A 151 -11.54 2.12 -17.02
CA GLY A 151 -12.84 2.47 -16.45
C GLY A 151 -12.89 2.43 -14.91
N LEU A 152 -11.85 1.93 -14.25
CA LEU A 152 -11.82 1.78 -12.79
C LEU A 152 -11.44 3.08 -12.10
N PRO A 153 -12.05 3.40 -10.96
CA PRO A 153 -11.58 4.49 -10.11
C PRO A 153 -10.13 4.23 -9.67
N PRO A 154 -9.21 5.22 -9.75
CA PRO A 154 -7.79 5.03 -9.48
C PRO A 154 -7.52 4.54 -8.06
N PHE A 155 -8.27 5.03 -7.06
CA PHE A 155 -8.14 4.55 -5.68
C PHE A 155 -8.62 3.10 -5.49
N ALA A 156 -9.64 2.66 -6.22
CA ALA A 156 -10.07 1.26 -6.21
C ALA A 156 -9.01 0.36 -6.85
N ALA A 157 -8.44 0.77 -7.98
CA ALA A 157 -7.31 0.05 -8.60
C ALA A 157 -6.10 -0.03 -7.66
N ALA A 158 -5.76 1.07 -6.98
CA ALA A 158 -4.70 1.08 -5.97
C ALA A 158 -4.98 0.10 -4.82
N GLY A 159 -6.22 0.05 -4.32
CA GLY A 159 -6.65 -0.89 -3.28
C GLY A 159 -6.50 -2.35 -3.70
N VAL A 160 -6.89 -2.68 -4.93
CA VAL A 160 -6.72 -4.04 -5.49
C VAL A 160 -5.23 -4.41 -5.59
N PHE A 161 -4.39 -3.54 -6.17
CA PHE A 161 -2.96 -3.80 -6.27
C PHE A 161 -2.30 -3.88 -4.89
N PHE A 162 -2.71 -3.07 -3.94
CA PHE A 162 -2.21 -3.12 -2.57
C PHE A 162 -2.55 -4.46 -1.89
N GLY A 163 -3.78 -4.93 -2.01
CA GLY A 163 -4.20 -6.25 -1.51
C GLY A 163 -3.40 -7.40 -2.12
N LEU A 164 -3.19 -7.38 -3.45
CA LEU A 164 -2.35 -8.34 -4.14
C LEU A 164 -0.88 -8.27 -3.69
N GLY A 165 -0.36 -7.06 -3.47
CA GLY A 165 0.99 -6.82 -2.94
C GLY A 165 1.17 -7.41 -1.54
N LEU A 166 0.21 -7.22 -0.63
CA LEU A 166 0.21 -7.82 0.71
C LEU A 166 0.20 -9.35 0.63
N GLY A 167 -0.66 -9.93 -0.22
CA GLY A 167 -0.71 -11.37 -0.44
C GLY A 167 0.61 -11.93 -0.98
N GLY A 168 1.21 -11.25 -1.97
CA GLY A 168 2.52 -11.59 -2.51
C GLY A 168 3.63 -11.50 -1.46
N GLY A 169 3.65 -10.43 -0.67
CA GLY A 169 4.59 -10.25 0.45
C GLY A 169 4.47 -11.36 1.50
N GLY A 170 3.23 -11.72 1.86
CA GLY A 170 2.95 -12.86 2.72
C GLY A 170 3.50 -14.18 2.16
N GLY A 171 3.32 -14.40 0.84
CA GLY A 171 3.87 -15.55 0.14
C GLY A 171 5.40 -15.60 0.18
N VAL A 172 6.07 -14.47 -0.08
CA VAL A 172 7.54 -14.34 0.03
C VAL A 172 8.00 -14.64 1.45
N PHE A 173 7.30 -14.12 2.46
CA PHE A 173 7.62 -14.36 3.86
C PHE A 173 7.52 -15.84 4.23
N LEU A 174 6.43 -16.52 3.84
CA LEU A 174 6.23 -17.95 4.10
C LEU A 174 7.29 -18.80 3.40
N LEU A 175 7.63 -18.47 2.14
CA LEU A 175 8.70 -19.16 1.40
C LEU A 175 10.06 -18.95 2.07
N SER A 176 10.34 -17.74 2.57
CA SER A 176 11.56 -17.44 3.30
C SER A 176 11.68 -18.29 4.58
N ARG A 177 10.60 -18.37 5.37
CA ARG A 177 10.58 -19.23 6.57
C ARG A 177 10.79 -20.70 6.25
N ARG A 178 10.17 -21.21 5.18
CA ARG A 178 10.40 -22.59 4.73
C ARG A 178 11.84 -22.83 4.29
N LEU A 179 12.44 -21.89 3.58
CA LEU A 179 13.83 -21.98 3.13
C LEU A 179 14.79 -22.00 4.31
N GLU A 180 14.57 -21.15 5.30
CA GLU A 180 15.36 -21.15 6.55
C GLU A 180 15.24 -22.47 7.30
N ALA A 181 14.03 -23.05 7.41
CA ALA A 181 13.83 -24.35 8.03
C ALA A 181 14.62 -25.47 7.31
N VAL A 182 14.62 -25.47 5.96
CA VAL A 182 15.40 -26.41 5.15
C VAL A 182 16.91 -26.20 5.37
N TRP A 183 17.38 -24.97 5.46
CA TRP A 183 18.80 -24.70 5.71
C TRP A 183 19.21 -25.13 7.11
N ARG A 184 18.41 -24.82 8.14
CA ARG A 184 18.67 -25.26 9.52
C ARG A 184 18.73 -26.79 9.62
N SER A 185 17.85 -27.52 8.95
CA SER A 185 17.89 -29.00 8.95
C SER A 185 19.12 -29.57 8.26
N GLN A 186 19.79 -28.79 7.41
CA GLN A 186 21.05 -29.14 6.75
C GLN A 186 22.31 -28.64 7.51
N GLY A 187 22.13 -28.07 8.72
CA GLY A 187 23.23 -27.46 9.47
C GLY A 187 23.83 -26.22 8.80
N LYS A 188 23.00 -25.50 8.05
CA LYS A 188 23.39 -24.26 7.35
C LYS A 188 22.60 -23.07 7.88
N ALA A 189 23.24 -21.93 8.07
CA ALA A 189 22.57 -20.66 8.37
C ALA A 189 23.23 -19.50 7.64
N VAL A 190 22.47 -18.41 7.52
CA VAL A 190 22.98 -17.14 7.00
C VAL A 190 23.59 -16.36 8.16
N LEU A 191 24.78 -15.84 7.92
CA LEU A 191 25.45 -14.91 8.82
C LEU A 191 24.71 -13.55 8.75
N TYR A 192 24.18 -13.08 9.88
CA TYR A 192 23.42 -11.85 9.95
C TYR A 192 24.19 -10.68 10.61
N ALA A 193 25.23 -10.95 11.37
CA ALA A 193 26.06 -9.91 11.98
C ALA A 193 27.54 -10.31 11.99
N ALA A 194 28.41 -9.34 11.72
CA ALA A 194 29.86 -9.44 11.83
C ALA A 194 30.38 -8.18 12.55
N GLN A 195 31.08 -8.37 13.66
CA GLN A 195 31.62 -7.28 14.49
C GLN A 195 33.11 -7.47 14.74
N LYS A 196 33.91 -6.46 14.48
CA LYS A 196 35.33 -6.45 14.87
C LYS A 196 35.45 -6.35 16.38
N THR A 197 36.23 -7.26 16.97
CA THR A 197 36.57 -7.27 18.40
C THR A 197 38.09 -7.31 18.54
N PRO A 198 38.65 -6.97 19.71
CA PRO A 198 40.09 -7.06 19.94
C PRO A 198 40.67 -8.49 19.72
N GLU A 199 39.83 -9.52 19.87
CA GLU A 199 40.20 -10.93 19.73
C GLU A 199 40.06 -11.47 18.30
N GLY A 200 39.50 -10.67 17.38
CA GLY A 200 39.24 -11.05 15.97
C GLY A 200 37.85 -10.61 15.50
N LEU A 201 37.32 -11.28 14.50
CA LEU A 201 35.99 -10.99 13.97
C LEU A 201 34.95 -11.92 14.61
N ARG A 202 34.03 -11.32 15.40
CA ARG A 202 32.88 -12.05 15.96
C ARG A 202 31.76 -12.06 14.95
N ILE A 203 31.29 -13.27 14.62
CA ILE A 203 30.16 -13.51 13.71
C ILE A 203 28.98 -14.07 14.47
N SER A 204 27.74 -13.74 14.03
CA SER A 204 26.49 -14.26 14.60
C SER A 204 25.62 -14.86 13.49
N PHE A 205 25.03 -16.03 13.77
CA PHE A 205 24.26 -16.80 12.78
C PHE A 205 23.19 -17.66 13.46
N GLY A 206 22.12 -17.99 12.74
CA GLY A 206 20.91 -18.65 13.23
C GLY A 206 21.02 -20.20 13.29
N LEU A 207 22.06 -20.74 13.94
CA LEU A 207 22.17 -22.14 14.36
C LEU A 207 22.52 -22.16 15.83
N GLY A 208 21.93 -23.07 16.61
CA GLY A 208 22.14 -23.15 18.04
C GLY A 208 22.26 -24.59 18.54
N THR A 209 21.97 -24.75 19.83
CA THR A 209 22.03 -26.08 20.48
C THR A 209 20.99 -27.05 19.91
N ASP A 210 19.87 -26.57 19.37
CA ASP A 210 18.86 -27.41 18.70
C ASP A 210 19.39 -28.13 17.47
N GLN A 211 20.45 -27.57 16.86
CA GLN A 211 21.16 -28.18 15.72
C GLN A 211 22.46 -28.88 16.14
N GLY A 212 22.66 -29.08 17.42
CA GLY A 212 23.82 -29.79 17.96
C GLY A 212 25.09 -28.94 18.11
N LEU A 213 24.99 -27.61 18.05
CA LEU A 213 26.13 -26.73 18.28
C LEU A 213 26.42 -26.63 19.78
N THR A 214 27.71 -26.71 20.10
CA THR A 214 28.23 -26.44 21.44
C THR A 214 29.39 -25.45 21.42
N PRO A 215 29.62 -24.67 22.47
CA PRO A 215 30.81 -23.82 22.57
C PRO A 215 32.09 -24.63 22.36
N GLY A 216 33.04 -24.10 21.62
CA GLY A 216 34.28 -24.75 21.25
C GLY A 216 34.24 -25.48 19.89
N MET A 217 33.07 -25.75 19.32
CA MET A 217 32.97 -26.37 17.99
C MET A 217 33.44 -25.43 16.89
N SER A 218 33.98 -26.00 15.79
CA SER A 218 34.37 -25.26 14.64
C SER A 218 33.25 -25.21 13.61
N VAL A 219 33.03 -24.05 13.02
CA VAL A 219 32.08 -23.80 11.90
C VAL A 219 32.82 -23.20 10.74
N THR A 220 32.37 -23.51 9.53
CA THR A 220 32.97 -23.02 8.29
C THR A 220 32.11 -21.95 7.67
N VAL A 221 32.71 -20.79 7.34
CA VAL A 221 32.06 -19.71 6.62
C VAL A 221 32.34 -19.86 5.14
N THR A 222 31.29 -19.85 4.33
CA THR A 222 31.38 -20.00 2.86
C THR A 222 30.71 -18.84 2.15
N ASP A 223 31.19 -18.54 0.95
CA ASP A 223 30.55 -17.59 0.04
C ASP A 223 29.34 -18.21 -0.71
N LYS A 224 28.76 -17.42 -1.63
CA LYS A 224 27.65 -17.87 -2.51
C LYS A 224 28.04 -18.97 -3.47
N ALA A 225 29.34 -19.14 -3.77
CA ALA A 225 29.90 -20.18 -4.62
C ALA A 225 30.33 -21.43 -3.83
N ASN A 226 29.99 -21.51 -2.53
CA ASN A 226 30.41 -22.55 -1.59
C ASN A 226 31.95 -22.64 -1.35
N GLN A 227 32.68 -21.58 -1.64
CA GLN A 227 34.12 -21.52 -1.33
C GLN A 227 34.27 -21.19 0.17
N ILE A 228 35.20 -21.90 0.81
CA ILE A 228 35.50 -21.69 2.23
C ILE A 228 36.28 -20.37 2.36
N LEU A 229 35.74 -19.43 3.09
CA LEU A 229 36.36 -18.14 3.37
C LEU A 229 37.15 -18.16 4.68
N ALA A 230 36.59 -18.77 5.73
CA ALA A 230 37.25 -18.89 7.03
C ALA A 230 36.62 -20.02 7.86
N THR A 231 37.33 -20.41 8.90
CA THR A 231 36.83 -21.26 9.99
C THR A 231 36.71 -20.42 11.23
N ALA A 232 35.58 -20.55 11.94
CA ALA A 232 35.30 -19.84 13.17
C ALA A 232 35.07 -20.81 14.31
N THR A 233 35.48 -20.45 15.52
CA THR A 233 35.20 -21.23 16.74
C THR A 233 34.00 -20.66 17.48
N VAL A 234 33.01 -21.50 17.80
CA VAL A 234 31.80 -21.11 18.51
C VAL A 234 32.18 -20.68 19.93
N VAL A 235 31.83 -19.47 20.31
CA VAL A 235 32.09 -18.90 21.65
C VAL A 235 30.85 -18.99 22.51
N ARG A 236 29.70 -18.81 21.95
CA ARG A 236 28.43 -18.82 22.67
C ARG A 236 27.33 -19.38 21.79
N CYS A 237 26.47 -20.23 22.35
CA CYS A 237 25.24 -20.69 21.69
C CYS A 237 24.03 -20.52 22.62
N THR A 238 22.88 -20.28 21.99
CA THR A 238 21.53 -20.39 22.57
C THR A 238 20.78 -21.50 21.84
N ALA A 239 19.49 -21.69 22.08
CA ALA A 239 18.71 -22.70 21.35
C ALA A 239 18.75 -22.54 19.85
N ASP A 240 18.57 -21.30 19.36
CA ASP A 240 18.39 -20.97 17.93
C ASP A 240 19.56 -20.21 17.29
N ASP A 241 20.46 -19.63 18.10
CA ASP A 241 21.52 -18.74 17.64
C ASP A 241 22.88 -19.09 18.23
N ALA A 242 23.95 -18.80 17.49
CA ALA A 242 25.30 -18.88 18.00
C ALA A 242 26.16 -17.69 17.56
N SER A 243 27.19 -17.40 18.34
CA SER A 243 28.27 -16.51 17.98
C SER A 243 29.59 -17.27 17.95
N ALA A 244 30.39 -17.03 16.93
CA ALA A 244 31.71 -17.61 16.74
C ALA A 244 32.77 -16.54 16.49
N LEU A 245 34.01 -16.85 16.81
CA LEU A 245 35.16 -15.98 16.63
C LEU A 245 36.03 -16.49 15.51
N ILE A 246 36.40 -15.62 14.60
CA ILE A 246 37.38 -15.86 13.56
C ILE A 246 38.66 -15.14 13.95
N PRO A 247 39.78 -15.85 14.12
CA PRO A 247 41.05 -15.20 14.39
C PRO A 247 41.56 -14.46 13.14
N GLY A 248 41.86 -13.18 13.31
CA GLY A 248 42.40 -12.34 12.23
C GLY A 248 41.35 -11.54 11.45
N GLU A 249 41.81 -10.77 10.46
CA GLU A 249 40.97 -10.01 9.54
C GLU A 249 40.54 -10.87 8.34
N ALA A 250 39.36 -11.37 8.33
CA ALA A 250 38.75 -12.01 7.17
C ALA A 250 37.72 -11.06 6.56
N GLY A 251 37.67 -10.94 5.24
CA GLY A 251 36.67 -10.14 4.50
C GLY A 251 35.28 -10.75 4.54
N ILE A 252 34.76 -10.94 5.74
CA ILE A 252 33.46 -11.59 5.97
C ILE A 252 32.38 -10.54 6.18
N HIS A 253 31.28 -10.71 5.47
CA HIS A 253 30.16 -9.80 5.46
C HIS A 253 28.84 -10.52 5.75
N PRO A 254 27.83 -9.86 6.33
CA PRO A 254 26.49 -10.39 6.45
C PRO A 254 25.95 -10.89 5.10
N GLY A 255 25.20 -12.01 5.11
CA GLY A 255 24.66 -12.67 3.94
C GLY A 255 25.49 -13.85 3.42
N GLN A 256 26.66 -14.13 3.97
CA GLN A 256 27.43 -15.36 3.75
C GLN A 256 26.82 -16.53 4.52
N THR A 257 27.19 -17.76 4.16
CA THR A 257 26.62 -18.96 4.76
C THR A 257 27.60 -19.57 5.75
N VAL A 258 27.09 -19.93 6.94
CA VAL A 258 27.83 -20.71 7.93
C VAL A 258 27.35 -22.16 7.87
N ARG A 259 28.27 -23.11 7.93
CA ARG A 259 27.99 -24.56 7.95
C ARG A 259 28.68 -25.23 9.12
N LEU A 260 28.02 -26.25 9.65
CA LEU A 260 28.65 -27.16 10.56
C LEU A 260 29.79 -27.92 9.85
N THR A 261 30.95 -27.97 10.45
CA THR A 261 32.07 -28.79 9.94
C THR A 261 31.72 -30.25 10.18
N PRO A 262 31.57 -31.09 9.13
CA PRO A 262 31.28 -32.51 9.35
C PRO A 262 32.46 -33.17 10.05
N GLY A 263 32.20 -33.86 11.17
CA GLY A 263 33.18 -34.69 11.83
C GLY A 263 33.58 -34.32 13.28
N GLN A 264 32.85 -33.43 13.96
CA GLN A 264 33.04 -33.12 15.38
C GLN A 264 31.78 -33.48 16.18
N SER A 265 31.39 -34.77 16.16
CA SER A 265 30.43 -35.34 17.09
C SER A 265 31.14 -36.23 18.10
#